data_0cd17fd039222ef4e9900308a8d32542
#
_entry.id   0cd17fd039222ef4e9900308a8d32542
#
_cell.length_a   1.000
_cell.length_b   1.000
_cell.length_c   1.000
_cell.angle_alpha   90.00
_cell.angle_beta   90.00
_cell.angle_gamma   90.00
#
_symmetry.space_group_name_H-M   'P 1'
#
loop_
_entity.id
_entity.type
_entity.pdbx_description
1 polymer ?
#
loop_
_entity_poly.entity_id
_entity_poly.type
_entity_poly.pdbx_seq_one_letter_code
_entity_poly.pdbx_strand_id
1 'polypeptide(L)'
;MQMPMAQPHTAVIEEASAPLRFRPMGPDVFGHNQPKELLAAIAEEGEPLLDLVGQHVVSIQAFRFETLLQLFRLAAKFESNPDRYCRHNTPLTGKILINAFYEPSTRTRLSFDSAWHRLGGDSINITDRSTTGIAKGESLEDVAHMFNNYGDCVVLRDSNPEAVYAMTSTLRIPIINAGNGIDEHPTQAMADLYTIFKWRPSLALHEVLPKDRIRIGVIGLPSRMRTVRSLLRILSKFPQILEEVVVIHSAETDPEESLFDPGQKEELLEAGLRLRCSTDLIQELPHLDVTYINAIAWVGDSFEVHGDQFRLTKDLPYKAESIVLHPLARGPELSTCLDDTPHNWYFSQARGAVFLRMALLTCMVDRAERVMDVI
;
A
#
# COMPACT_ATOMS: atom_id res chain seq x y z
N MET A 1 0.20 -46.16 -1.39
CA MET A 1 1.21 -45.28 -1.98
C MET A 1 1.60 -44.32 -0.88
N GLN A 2 2.72 -44.60 -0.20
CA GLN A 2 3.18 -43.79 0.94
C GLN A 2 3.90 -42.54 0.42
N MET A 3 3.47 -41.36 0.85
CA MET A 3 4.21 -40.14 0.61
C MET A 3 5.58 -40.22 1.32
N PRO A 4 6.67 -39.72 0.69
CA PRO A 4 7.95 -39.65 1.38
C PRO A 4 7.86 -38.55 2.42
N MET A 5 8.18 -38.87 3.67
CA MET A 5 8.35 -37.89 4.74
C MET A 5 9.53 -36.98 4.40
N ALA A 6 9.29 -35.67 4.43
CA ALA A 6 10.36 -34.65 4.32
C ALA A 6 11.37 -34.88 5.45
N GLN A 7 12.63 -35.04 5.10
CA GLN A 7 13.71 -35.12 6.08
C GLN A 7 13.84 -33.74 6.75
N PRO A 8 14.01 -33.68 8.07
CA PRO A 8 14.23 -32.40 8.75
C PRO A 8 15.56 -31.79 8.29
N HIS A 9 15.54 -30.49 8.03
CA HIS A 9 16.73 -29.69 7.72
C HIS A 9 17.65 -29.59 8.96
N THR A 10 18.38 -30.66 9.26
CA THR A 10 19.38 -30.71 10.33
C THR A 10 20.73 -30.09 9.94
N ALA A 11 20.91 -29.70 8.68
CA ALA A 11 22.21 -29.22 8.18
C ALA A 11 22.55 -27.77 8.53
N VAL A 12 21.61 -27.01 9.13
CA VAL A 12 21.85 -25.56 9.44
C VAL A 12 22.33 -25.34 10.87
N ILE A 13 22.32 -26.36 11.73
CA ILE A 13 22.62 -26.19 13.16
C ILE A 13 24.10 -26.43 13.51
N GLU A 14 24.86 -27.11 12.67
CA GLU A 14 26.25 -27.49 12.99
C GLU A 14 27.33 -26.41 12.76
N GLU A 15 27.03 -25.31 12.05
CA GLU A 15 27.98 -24.19 11.86
C GLU A 15 27.77 -23.00 12.82
N ALA A 16 26.81 -23.01 13.70
CA ALA A 16 26.53 -21.89 14.61
C ALA A 16 27.37 -21.97 15.90
N SER A 17 28.70 -21.86 15.79
CA SER A 17 29.58 -21.68 16.97
C SER A 17 29.55 -20.26 17.57
N ALA A 18 28.92 -19.29 16.89
CA ALA A 18 28.73 -17.91 17.38
C ALA A 18 27.29 -17.67 17.81
N PRO A 19 27.06 -16.96 18.92
CA PRO A 19 25.69 -16.64 19.34
C PRO A 19 25.00 -15.79 18.27
N LEU A 20 23.76 -16.16 17.91
CA LEU A 20 22.92 -15.36 17.03
C LEU A 20 22.62 -14.02 17.71
N ARG A 21 23.21 -12.96 17.21
CA ARG A 21 23.04 -11.61 17.76
C ARG A 21 22.05 -10.83 16.90
N PHE A 22 21.25 -9.99 17.57
CA PHE A 22 20.47 -8.96 16.93
C PHE A 22 21.38 -8.10 16.04
N ARG A 23 20.97 -7.90 14.78
CA ARG A 23 21.62 -6.94 13.89
C ARG A 23 20.69 -5.73 13.79
N PRO A 24 21.14 -4.53 14.18
CA PRO A 24 20.36 -3.33 13.93
C PRO A 24 20.15 -3.18 12.42
N MET A 25 18.93 -2.81 12.02
CA MET A 25 18.67 -2.47 10.63
C MET A 25 19.49 -1.24 10.25
N GLY A 26 20.42 -1.41 9.31
CA GLY A 26 21.12 -0.29 8.72
C GLY A 26 20.18 0.56 7.87
N PRO A 27 20.50 1.82 7.62
CA PRO A 27 19.72 2.68 6.73
C PRO A 27 19.62 2.12 5.31
N ASP A 28 20.54 1.25 4.93
CA ASP A 28 20.71 0.73 3.58
C ASP A 28 19.87 -0.53 3.27
N VAL A 29 19.25 -1.15 4.31
CA VAL A 29 18.54 -2.44 4.16
C VAL A 29 17.20 -2.29 3.44
N PHE A 30 16.63 -1.07 3.37
CA PHE A 30 15.31 -0.82 2.80
C PHE A 30 15.32 0.40 1.88
N GLY A 31 15.91 0.22 0.68
CA GLY A 31 15.94 1.24 -0.33
C GLY A 31 16.27 2.59 0.27
N HIS A 32 17.46 3.03 0.13
CA HIS A 32 18.05 4.26 0.64
C HIS A 32 17.00 5.26 1.11
N ASN A 33 16.62 5.16 2.38
CA ASN A 33 15.56 5.95 2.97
C ASN A 33 15.86 7.43 2.78
N GLN A 34 15.14 8.07 1.91
CA GLN A 34 15.18 9.51 1.72
C GLN A 34 13.92 10.21 2.29
N PRO A 35 13.36 9.76 3.45
CA PRO A 35 12.23 10.47 4.04
C PRO A 35 12.61 11.90 4.44
N LYS A 36 13.87 12.16 4.81
CA LYS A 36 14.36 13.51 5.12
C LYS A 36 14.40 14.42 3.90
N GLU A 37 14.79 13.88 2.75
CA GLU A 37 14.79 14.61 1.50
C GLU A 37 13.38 14.91 1.02
N LEU A 38 12.47 13.94 1.14
CA LEU A 38 11.06 14.15 0.85
C LEU A 38 10.43 15.18 1.80
N LEU A 39 10.75 15.11 3.09
CA LEU A 39 10.30 16.10 4.07
C LEU A 39 10.75 17.53 3.72
N ALA A 40 11.96 17.67 3.18
CA ALA A 40 12.49 18.96 2.74
C ALA A 40 11.89 19.42 1.40
N ALA A 41 11.47 18.49 0.53
CA ALA A 41 10.94 18.81 -0.79
C ALA A 41 9.50 19.37 -0.73
N ILE A 42 8.70 18.95 0.24
CA ILE A 42 7.31 19.39 0.38
C ILE A 42 7.25 20.54 1.38
N ALA A 43 6.78 21.69 0.95
CA ALA A 43 6.51 22.83 1.84
C ALA A 43 5.47 22.46 2.91
N GLU A 44 5.60 23.02 4.12
CA GLU A 44 4.70 22.73 5.23
C GLU A 44 3.42 23.54 5.11
N GLU A 45 2.30 22.85 4.92
CA GLU A 45 0.97 23.42 4.87
C GLU A 45 0.03 22.49 5.66
N GLY A 46 -0.23 22.81 6.93
CA GLY A 46 -1.03 21.93 7.80
C GLY A 46 -2.52 21.93 7.50
N GLU A 47 -3.06 23.03 6.94
CA GLU A 47 -4.48 23.22 6.72
C GLU A 47 -5.17 22.09 5.92
N PRO A 48 -4.59 21.57 4.81
CA PRO A 48 -5.21 20.47 4.06
C PRO A 48 -5.41 19.18 4.86
N LEU A 49 -4.64 18.95 5.93
CA LEU A 49 -4.79 17.77 6.78
C LEU A 49 -6.00 17.85 7.71
N LEU A 50 -6.52 19.05 7.98
CA LEU A 50 -7.72 19.24 8.79
C LEU A 50 -8.97 18.65 8.13
N ASP A 51 -8.96 18.53 6.80
CA ASP A 51 -10.04 17.86 6.06
C ASP A 51 -10.21 16.39 6.45
N LEU A 52 -9.17 15.76 7.02
CA LEU A 52 -9.20 14.35 7.40
C LEU A 52 -9.85 14.09 8.77
N VAL A 53 -10.03 15.12 9.59
CA VAL A 53 -10.58 14.96 10.95
C VAL A 53 -11.99 14.40 10.90
N GLY A 54 -12.17 13.21 11.46
CA GLY A 54 -13.46 12.50 11.49
C GLY A 54 -13.93 11.92 10.15
N GLN A 55 -13.13 12.04 9.09
CA GLN A 55 -13.49 11.53 7.76
C GLN A 55 -13.39 10.00 7.68
N HIS A 56 -14.27 9.40 6.88
CA HIS A 56 -14.11 8.02 6.44
C HIS A 56 -13.13 7.94 5.25
N VAL A 57 -12.21 6.97 5.28
CA VAL A 57 -11.27 6.70 4.18
C VAL A 57 -11.70 5.44 3.43
N VAL A 58 -12.64 5.58 2.52
CA VAL A 58 -13.24 4.47 1.76
C VAL A 58 -12.62 4.33 0.39
N SER A 59 -12.35 5.45 -0.28
CA SER A 59 -11.80 5.52 -1.63
C SER A 59 -10.70 6.57 -1.73
N ILE A 60 -9.75 6.33 -2.63
CA ILE A 60 -8.70 7.30 -2.95
C ILE A 60 -9.25 8.55 -3.65
N GLN A 61 -10.41 8.45 -4.27
CA GLN A 61 -11.05 9.56 -4.98
C GLN A 61 -11.39 10.74 -4.06
N ALA A 62 -11.70 10.47 -2.80
CA ALA A 62 -12.06 11.48 -1.80
C ALA A 62 -10.91 12.44 -1.43
N PHE A 63 -9.66 12.08 -1.75
CA PHE A 63 -8.52 12.90 -1.37
C PHE A 63 -8.20 13.96 -2.42
N ARG A 64 -7.89 15.17 -1.95
CA ARG A 64 -7.30 16.22 -2.78
C ARG A 64 -5.79 16.02 -2.91
N PHE A 65 -5.21 16.55 -3.96
CA PHE A 65 -3.77 16.51 -4.21
C PHE A 65 -2.96 17.09 -3.03
N GLU A 66 -3.36 18.26 -2.53
CA GLU A 66 -2.69 18.97 -1.43
C GLU A 66 -2.73 18.13 -0.13
N THR A 67 -3.88 17.54 0.17
CA THR A 67 -4.05 16.65 1.33
C THR A 67 -3.13 15.44 1.26
N LEU A 68 -2.98 14.82 0.09
CA LEU A 68 -2.06 13.69 -0.10
C LEU A 68 -0.60 14.12 0.07
N LEU A 69 -0.19 15.26 -0.49
CA LEU A 69 1.18 15.75 -0.32
C LEU A 69 1.51 16.02 1.15
N GLN A 70 0.63 16.70 1.88
CA GLN A 70 0.85 16.98 3.29
C GLN A 70 0.83 15.70 4.13
N LEU A 71 0.00 14.71 3.78
CA LEU A 71 0.01 13.40 4.41
C LEU A 71 1.35 12.68 4.20
N PHE A 72 1.91 12.73 2.99
CA PHE A 72 3.22 12.16 2.69
C PHE A 72 4.34 12.89 3.42
N ARG A 73 4.25 14.22 3.54
CA ARG A 73 5.19 15.01 4.34
C ARG A 73 5.15 14.61 5.81
N LEU A 74 3.97 14.45 6.39
CA LEU A 74 3.80 14.01 7.78
C LEU A 74 4.32 12.58 7.99
N ALA A 75 4.06 11.67 7.04
CA ALA A 75 4.62 10.32 7.06
C ALA A 75 6.16 10.34 7.01
N ALA A 76 6.75 11.19 6.17
CA ALA A 76 8.19 11.37 6.09
C ALA A 76 8.78 11.97 7.37
N LYS A 77 8.07 12.86 8.04
CA LYS A 77 8.42 13.42 9.35
C LYS A 77 8.51 12.30 10.41
N PHE A 78 7.51 11.42 10.46
CA PHE A 78 7.49 10.27 11.36
C PHE A 78 8.59 9.25 11.03
N GLU A 79 8.78 8.91 9.76
CA GLU A 79 9.80 7.94 9.32
C GLU A 79 11.21 8.46 9.52
N SER A 80 11.44 9.77 9.40
CA SER A 80 12.75 10.40 9.61
C SER A 80 13.23 10.37 11.06
N ASN A 81 12.30 10.34 12.01
CA ASN A 81 12.62 10.35 13.44
C ASN A 81 11.60 9.52 14.26
N PRO A 82 11.58 8.19 14.03
CA PRO A 82 10.56 7.34 14.65
C PRO A 82 10.64 7.33 16.17
N ASP A 83 11.81 7.41 16.78
CA ASP A 83 11.97 7.42 18.23
C ASP A 83 11.30 8.63 18.90
N ARG A 84 11.40 9.80 18.29
CA ARG A 84 10.76 11.02 18.80
C ARG A 84 9.23 10.87 18.83
N TYR A 85 8.66 10.38 17.72
CA TYR A 85 7.20 10.35 17.55
C TYR A 85 6.55 9.11 18.18
N CYS A 86 7.31 8.05 18.43
CA CYS A 86 6.80 6.87 19.13
C CYS A 86 6.97 6.92 20.64
N ARG A 87 7.84 7.79 21.17
CA ARG A 87 8.12 7.86 22.64
C ARG A 87 7.56 9.10 23.31
N HIS A 88 7.53 10.22 22.63
CA HIS A 88 7.23 11.51 23.22
C HIS A 88 5.92 12.12 22.75
N ASN A 89 5.42 11.68 21.61
CA ASN A 89 4.15 12.16 21.07
C ASN A 89 3.22 10.97 20.84
N THR A 90 2.29 10.74 21.77
CA THR A 90 1.34 9.64 21.75
C THR A 90 -0.09 10.18 21.68
N PRO A 91 -0.49 10.73 20.51
CA PRO A 91 -1.77 11.43 20.35
C PRO A 91 -2.99 10.54 20.59
N LEU A 92 -2.83 9.22 20.41
CA LEU A 92 -3.93 8.26 20.52
C LEU A 92 -3.99 7.53 21.87
N THR A 93 -3.30 8.04 22.89
CA THR A 93 -3.36 7.45 24.23
C THR A 93 -4.80 7.37 24.74
N GLY A 94 -5.21 6.16 25.16
CA GLY A 94 -6.56 5.85 25.63
C GLY A 94 -7.59 5.66 24.51
N LYS A 95 -7.16 5.68 23.23
CA LYS A 95 -7.99 5.38 22.06
C LYS A 95 -7.91 3.92 21.67
N ILE A 96 -8.98 3.37 21.12
CA ILE A 96 -9.09 1.96 20.71
C ILE A 96 -9.33 1.88 19.21
N LEU A 97 -8.46 1.12 18.52
CA LEU A 97 -8.67 0.72 17.14
C LEU A 97 -9.40 -0.61 17.05
N ILE A 98 -10.44 -0.67 16.25
CA ILE A 98 -11.09 -1.95 15.89
C ILE A 98 -10.56 -2.39 14.53
N ASN A 99 -9.73 -3.43 14.51
CA ASN A 99 -9.26 -4.09 13.30
C ASN A 99 -10.19 -5.25 12.92
N ALA A 100 -11.16 -4.98 12.05
CA ALA A 100 -12.12 -5.97 11.55
C ALA A 100 -11.62 -6.53 10.21
N PHE A 101 -10.88 -7.64 10.25
CA PHE A 101 -10.32 -8.31 9.09
C PHE A 101 -11.07 -9.60 8.80
N TYR A 102 -12.18 -9.48 8.08
CA TYR A 102 -13.03 -10.61 7.67
C TYR A 102 -12.47 -11.36 6.46
N GLU A 103 -11.55 -10.76 5.72
CA GLU A 103 -10.69 -11.38 4.73
C GLU A 103 -9.25 -11.44 5.28
N PRO A 104 -8.55 -12.59 5.21
CA PRO A 104 -7.20 -12.73 5.75
C PRO A 104 -6.20 -11.71 5.18
N SER A 105 -5.51 -10.99 6.04
CA SER A 105 -4.42 -10.09 5.66
C SER A 105 -3.48 -9.80 6.83
N THR A 106 -2.44 -10.60 6.96
CA THR A 106 -1.48 -10.45 8.06
C THR A 106 -0.74 -9.11 8.01
N ARG A 107 -0.16 -8.74 6.88
CA ARG A 107 0.65 -7.52 6.75
C ARG A 107 -0.13 -6.25 6.95
N THR A 108 -1.29 -6.11 6.28
CA THR A 108 -2.11 -4.90 6.41
C THR A 108 -2.55 -4.72 7.85
N ARG A 109 -3.07 -5.79 8.48
CA ARG A 109 -3.51 -5.77 9.88
C ARG A 109 -2.37 -5.39 10.82
N LEU A 110 -1.24 -6.12 10.77
CA LEU A 110 -0.09 -5.84 11.64
C LEU A 110 0.50 -4.45 11.43
N SER A 111 0.43 -3.89 10.23
CA SER A 111 0.92 -2.54 9.99
C SER A 111 -0.01 -1.45 10.56
N PHE A 112 -1.33 -1.67 10.56
CA PHE A 112 -2.27 -0.79 11.27
C PHE A 112 -2.12 -0.92 12.78
N ASP A 113 -2.00 -2.14 13.31
CA ASP A 113 -1.70 -2.37 14.73
C ASP A 113 -0.40 -1.65 15.14
N SER A 114 0.67 -1.86 14.37
CA SER A 114 1.96 -1.20 14.63
C SER A 114 1.85 0.32 14.59
N ALA A 115 1.15 0.88 13.60
CA ALA A 115 0.96 2.32 13.50
C ALA A 115 0.19 2.88 14.70
N TRP A 116 -0.90 2.23 15.10
CA TRP A 116 -1.74 2.65 16.21
C TRP A 116 -1.01 2.57 17.55
N HIS A 117 -0.33 1.45 17.83
CA HIS A 117 0.45 1.29 19.07
C HIS A 117 1.62 2.27 19.16
N ARG A 118 2.26 2.61 18.05
CA ARG A 118 3.30 3.65 18.01
C ARG A 118 2.77 5.04 18.33
N LEU A 119 1.49 5.28 18.11
CA LEU A 119 0.78 6.50 18.49
C LEU A 119 0.18 6.45 19.91
N GLY A 120 0.40 5.35 20.65
CA GLY A 120 0.03 5.20 22.05
C GLY A 120 -1.36 4.66 22.32
N GLY A 121 -2.07 4.21 21.29
CA GLY A 121 -3.39 3.60 21.44
C GLY A 121 -3.35 2.08 21.58
N ASP A 122 -4.49 1.48 21.94
CA ASP A 122 -4.70 0.03 22.03
C ASP A 122 -5.58 -0.48 20.87
N SER A 123 -5.53 -1.77 20.56
CA SER A 123 -6.32 -2.33 19.45
C SER A 123 -7.08 -3.59 19.85
N ILE A 124 -8.26 -3.75 19.23
CA ILE A 124 -9.07 -4.96 19.26
C ILE A 124 -9.08 -5.56 17.86
N ASN A 125 -8.75 -6.84 17.75
CA ASN A 125 -8.61 -7.53 16.47
C ASN A 125 -9.71 -8.58 16.30
N ILE A 126 -10.43 -8.51 15.17
CA ILE A 126 -11.35 -9.54 14.68
C ILE A 126 -10.73 -10.10 13.39
N THR A 127 -10.37 -11.38 13.39
CA THR A 127 -9.61 -12.02 12.28
C THR A 127 -10.37 -13.13 11.59
N ASP A 128 -11.55 -13.45 12.06
CA ASP A 128 -12.39 -14.51 11.52
C ASP A 128 -13.86 -14.13 11.58
N ARG A 129 -14.47 -13.96 10.41
CA ARG A 129 -15.89 -13.66 10.26
C ARG A 129 -16.77 -14.73 10.89
N SER A 130 -16.33 -16.00 10.85
CA SER A 130 -17.10 -17.14 11.37
C SER A 130 -17.30 -17.11 12.89
N THR A 131 -16.46 -16.37 13.61
CA THR A 131 -16.52 -16.21 15.06
C THR A 131 -17.36 -15.03 15.53
N THR A 132 -17.95 -14.28 14.59
CA THR A 132 -18.76 -13.07 14.87
C THR A 132 -20.25 -13.34 14.74
N GLY A 133 -21.07 -12.38 15.18
CA GLY A 133 -22.53 -12.40 15.00
C GLY A 133 -22.94 -12.45 13.52
N ILE A 134 -22.10 -11.93 12.61
CA ILE A 134 -22.34 -11.97 11.15
C ILE A 134 -22.51 -13.40 10.65
N ALA A 135 -21.78 -14.37 11.22
CA ALA A 135 -21.94 -15.78 10.88
C ALA A 135 -23.32 -16.34 11.28
N LYS A 136 -24.03 -15.66 12.18
CA LYS A 136 -25.39 -15.98 12.63
C LYS A 136 -26.48 -15.12 11.99
N GLY A 137 -26.10 -14.27 11.01
CA GLY A 137 -27.02 -13.40 10.27
C GLY A 137 -27.14 -11.97 10.83
N GLU A 138 -26.25 -11.55 11.75
CA GLU A 138 -26.19 -10.15 12.20
C GLU A 138 -25.84 -9.24 11.01
N SER A 139 -26.52 -8.11 10.91
CA SER A 139 -26.28 -7.14 9.84
C SER A 139 -24.98 -6.36 10.07
N LEU A 140 -24.39 -5.82 8.99
CA LEU A 140 -23.22 -4.94 9.11
C LEU A 140 -23.56 -3.62 9.81
N GLU A 141 -24.81 -3.18 9.70
CA GLU A 141 -25.33 -2.00 10.40
C GLU A 141 -25.37 -2.23 11.90
N ASP A 142 -25.84 -3.39 12.38
CA ASP A 142 -25.82 -3.74 13.81
C ASP A 142 -24.40 -3.83 14.34
N VAL A 143 -23.50 -4.45 13.58
CA VAL A 143 -22.06 -4.49 13.91
C VAL A 143 -21.49 -3.07 14.00
N ALA A 144 -21.85 -2.17 13.08
CA ALA A 144 -21.42 -0.77 13.13
C ALA A 144 -21.93 -0.03 14.37
N HIS A 145 -23.18 -0.29 14.79
CA HIS A 145 -23.71 0.22 16.06
C HIS A 145 -22.87 -0.24 17.25
N MET A 146 -22.45 -1.50 17.28
CA MET A 146 -21.59 -2.02 18.34
C MET A 146 -20.20 -1.38 18.31
N PHE A 147 -19.61 -1.21 17.12
CA PHE A 147 -18.30 -0.57 16.97
C PHE A 147 -18.29 0.88 17.47
N ASN A 148 -19.38 1.64 17.28
CA ASN A 148 -19.54 2.98 17.83
C ASN A 148 -19.39 3.04 19.36
N ASN A 149 -19.66 1.93 20.06
CA ASN A 149 -19.57 1.85 21.52
C ASN A 149 -18.22 1.32 22.02
N TYR A 150 -17.44 0.65 21.14
CA TYR A 150 -16.25 -0.10 21.56
C TYR A 150 -14.93 0.51 21.12
N GLY A 151 -14.93 1.39 20.14
CA GLY A 151 -13.71 1.96 19.62
C GLY A 151 -13.82 3.40 19.15
N ASP A 152 -12.69 3.94 18.73
CA ASP A 152 -12.53 5.30 18.24
C ASP A 152 -12.24 5.36 16.72
N CYS A 153 -11.86 4.23 16.13
CA CYS A 153 -11.63 4.09 14.69
C CYS A 153 -11.80 2.62 14.28
N VAL A 154 -12.28 2.38 13.08
CA VAL A 154 -12.41 1.04 12.48
C VAL A 154 -11.48 0.91 11.27
N VAL A 155 -10.77 -0.20 11.17
CA VAL A 155 -10.11 -0.63 9.93
C VAL A 155 -10.81 -1.89 9.45
N LEU A 156 -11.49 -1.79 8.31
CA LEU A 156 -12.27 -2.89 7.75
C LEU A 156 -11.59 -3.49 6.53
N ARG A 157 -11.49 -4.81 6.51
CA ARG A 157 -11.16 -5.60 5.32
C ARG A 157 -12.19 -6.69 5.15
N ASP A 158 -12.90 -6.68 4.03
CA ASP A 158 -13.94 -7.66 3.69
C ASP A 158 -13.81 -8.09 2.22
N SER A 159 -14.19 -9.32 1.92
CA SER A 159 -14.29 -9.81 0.54
C SER A 159 -15.52 -9.23 -0.20
N ASN A 160 -16.53 -8.77 0.53
CA ASN A 160 -17.67 -8.08 -0.04
C ASN A 160 -17.31 -6.60 -0.34
N PRO A 161 -17.36 -6.15 -1.61
CA PRO A 161 -17.04 -4.78 -1.97
C PRO A 161 -17.96 -3.74 -1.34
N GLU A 162 -19.22 -4.10 -1.02
CA GLU A 162 -20.22 -3.20 -0.46
C GLU A 162 -20.10 -3.05 1.07
N ALA A 163 -19.33 -3.91 1.75
CA ALA A 163 -19.30 -3.98 3.22
C ALA A 163 -18.89 -2.66 3.89
N VAL A 164 -17.86 -2.00 3.35
CA VAL A 164 -17.39 -0.73 3.91
C VAL A 164 -18.42 0.38 3.74
N TYR A 165 -19.12 0.42 2.61
CA TYR A 165 -20.15 1.42 2.32
C TYR A 165 -21.38 1.22 3.20
N ALA A 166 -21.81 -0.03 3.41
CA ALA A 166 -22.92 -0.35 4.30
C ALA A 166 -22.66 0.16 5.73
N MET A 167 -21.43 -0.01 6.23
CA MET A 167 -21.07 0.43 7.58
C MET A 167 -20.97 1.95 7.72
N THR A 168 -20.57 2.69 6.68
CA THR A 168 -20.39 4.16 6.75
C THR A 168 -21.69 4.90 7.07
N SER A 169 -22.84 4.38 6.69
CA SER A 169 -24.14 5.00 6.98
C SER A 169 -24.49 5.03 8.48
N THR A 170 -23.93 4.11 9.25
CA THR A 170 -24.25 3.90 10.67
C THR A 170 -23.10 4.31 11.59
N LEU A 171 -21.85 4.23 11.13
CA LEU A 171 -20.68 4.57 11.92
C LEU A 171 -20.60 6.06 12.24
N ARG A 172 -20.33 6.37 13.51
CA ARG A 172 -20.04 7.72 14.03
C ARG A 172 -18.56 7.93 14.32
N ILE A 173 -17.76 6.88 14.20
CA ILE A 173 -16.32 6.89 14.29
C ILE A 173 -15.72 6.67 12.91
N PRO A 174 -14.51 7.17 12.62
CA PRO A 174 -13.87 7.00 11.34
C PRO A 174 -13.70 5.53 10.96
N ILE A 175 -13.88 5.20 9.68
CA ILE A 175 -13.54 3.89 9.12
C ILE A 175 -12.54 4.02 7.98
N ILE A 176 -11.59 3.09 7.93
CA ILE A 176 -10.60 2.95 6.86
C ILE A 176 -10.84 1.65 6.10
N ASN A 177 -10.96 1.76 4.78
CA ASN A 177 -10.98 0.63 3.87
C ASN A 177 -9.55 0.03 3.75
N ALA A 178 -9.37 -1.17 4.26
CA ALA A 178 -8.13 -1.95 4.17
C ALA A 178 -8.15 -3.01 3.06
N GLY A 179 -9.06 -2.82 2.10
CA GLY A 179 -9.31 -3.67 0.93
C GLY A 179 -10.70 -4.29 0.99
N ASN A 180 -11.53 -3.96 0.02
CA ASN A 180 -12.90 -4.47 -0.14
C ASN A 180 -13.04 -5.23 -1.47
N GLY A 181 -13.07 -6.55 -1.41
CA GLY A 181 -13.19 -7.40 -2.59
C GLY A 181 -12.15 -7.06 -3.68
N ILE A 182 -12.63 -6.76 -4.88
CA ILE A 182 -11.80 -6.34 -6.02
C ILE A 182 -11.80 -4.82 -6.23
N ASP A 183 -12.53 -4.05 -5.41
CA ASP A 183 -12.76 -2.63 -5.62
C ASP A 183 -11.52 -1.77 -5.29
N GLU A 184 -11.25 -1.45 -4.02
CA GLU A 184 -10.16 -0.55 -3.66
C GLU A 184 -9.33 -1.01 -2.45
N HIS A 185 -8.11 -0.47 -2.40
CA HIS A 185 -7.24 -0.49 -1.22
C HIS A 185 -6.53 0.87 -1.11
N PRO A 186 -7.21 1.94 -0.67
CA PRO A 186 -6.70 3.31 -0.74
C PRO A 186 -5.38 3.49 0.00
N THR A 187 -5.21 2.91 1.18
CA THR A 187 -3.96 3.06 1.94
C THR A 187 -2.77 2.29 1.35
N GLN A 188 -3.03 1.31 0.47
CA GLN A 188 -1.96 0.67 -0.30
C GLN A 188 -1.48 1.62 -1.40
N ALA A 189 -2.40 2.18 -2.18
CA ALA A 189 -2.05 3.15 -3.23
C ALA A 189 -1.29 4.36 -2.69
N MET A 190 -1.70 4.87 -1.51
CA MET A 190 -0.96 5.93 -0.82
C MET A 190 0.46 5.49 -0.46
N ALA A 191 0.65 4.25 0.04
CA ALA A 191 1.97 3.72 0.38
C ALA A 191 2.86 3.53 -0.85
N ASP A 192 2.26 3.13 -1.97
CA ASP A 192 2.94 2.96 -3.25
C ASP A 192 3.47 4.31 -3.75
N LEU A 193 2.61 5.33 -3.80
CA LEU A 193 2.99 6.66 -4.24
C LEU A 193 3.96 7.36 -3.26
N TYR A 194 3.76 7.20 -1.95
CA TYR A 194 4.69 7.67 -0.93
C TYR A 194 6.10 7.09 -1.15
N THR A 195 6.19 5.82 -1.54
CA THR A 195 7.45 5.15 -1.82
C THR A 195 8.11 5.70 -3.09
N ILE A 196 7.34 5.99 -4.13
CA ILE A 196 7.82 6.64 -5.35
C ILE A 196 8.40 8.02 -5.01
N PHE A 197 7.74 8.80 -4.18
CA PHE A 197 8.24 10.11 -3.74
C PHE A 197 9.46 10.01 -2.84
N LYS A 198 9.56 8.98 -1.98
CA LYS A 198 10.80 8.74 -1.21
C LYS A 198 11.98 8.38 -2.14
N TRP A 199 11.72 7.59 -3.17
CA TRP A 199 12.74 7.24 -4.13
C TRP A 199 13.21 8.44 -4.96
N ARG A 200 12.29 9.28 -5.39
CA ARG A 200 12.60 10.50 -6.16
C ARG A 200 11.84 11.71 -5.59
N PRO A 201 12.38 12.36 -4.55
CA PRO A 201 11.72 13.48 -3.86
C PRO A 201 11.39 14.68 -4.76
N SER A 202 12.14 14.87 -5.84
CA SER A 202 11.86 15.93 -6.82
C SER A 202 10.49 15.82 -7.50
N LEU A 203 9.88 14.63 -7.52
CA LEU A 203 8.52 14.44 -8.04
C LEU A 203 7.43 15.07 -7.15
N ALA A 204 7.74 15.34 -5.87
CA ALA A 204 6.82 16.00 -4.95
C ALA A 204 6.89 17.53 -5.02
N LEU A 205 7.75 18.09 -5.85
CA LEU A 205 7.83 19.54 -6.08
C LEU A 205 6.61 20.03 -6.86
N HIS A 206 6.29 21.30 -6.66
CA HIS A 206 5.13 21.92 -7.31
C HIS A 206 5.20 21.91 -8.84
N GLU A 207 6.41 21.99 -9.39
CA GLU A 207 6.66 21.88 -10.83
C GLU A 207 7.64 20.73 -11.11
N VAL A 208 7.21 19.77 -11.93
CA VAL A 208 8.03 18.68 -12.43
C VAL A 208 8.34 18.92 -13.91
N LEU A 209 9.61 19.10 -14.23
CA LEU A 209 10.01 19.32 -15.62
C LEU A 209 9.73 18.07 -16.47
N PRO A 210 9.40 18.21 -17.77
CA PRO A 210 9.10 17.07 -18.63
C PRO A 210 10.19 15.97 -18.64
N LYS A 211 11.46 16.39 -18.55
CA LYS A 211 12.62 15.45 -18.51
C LYS A 211 12.74 14.65 -17.21
N ASP A 212 12.08 15.12 -16.14
CA ASP A 212 12.13 14.50 -14.81
C ASP A 212 10.90 13.63 -14.53
N ARG A 213 9.94 13.61 -15.46
CA ARG A 213 8.77 12.72 -15.40
C ARG A 213 9.19 11.27 -15.51
N ILE A 214 8.36 10.40 -14.92
CA ILE A 214 8.66 8.96 -14.84
C ILE A 214 7.71 8.12 -15.70
N ARG A 215 8.22 6.97 -16.13
CA ARG A 215 7.45 5.90 -16.77
C ARG A 215 7.20 4.80 -15.75
N ILE A 216 5.94 4.42 -15.60
CA ILE A 216 5.54 3.36 -14.68
C ILE A 216 5.00 2.18 -15.48
N GLY A 217 5.63 1.01 -15.32
CA GLY A 217 5.10 -0.26 -15.81
C GLY A 217 4.26 -0.92 -14.72
N VAL A 218 3.03 -1.29 -15.05
CA VAL A 218 2.12 -2.02 -14.16
C VAL A 218 1.88 -3.39 -14.76
N ILE A 219 2.39 -4.43 -14.09
CA ILE A 219 2.16 -5.82 -14.48
C ILE A 219 0.93 -6.30 -13.73
N GLY A 220 -0.18 -6.49 -14.46
CA GLY A 220 -1.45 -6.93 -13.88
C GLY A 220 -2.67 -6.35 -14.57
N LEU A 221 -3.85 -6.71 -14.04
CA LEU A 221 -5.15 -6.41 -14.62
C LEU A 221 -5.88 -5.34 -13.81
N PRO A 222 -6.01 -4.10 -14.33
CA PRO A 222 -6.75 -3.02 -13.66
C PRO A 222 -8.18 -3.39 -13.26
N SER A 223 -8.87 -4.21 -14.06
CA SER A 223 -10.23 -4.66 -13.78
C SER A 223 -10.36 -5.66 -12.62
N ARG A 224 -9.31 -6.43 -12.32
CA ARG A 224 -9.37 -7.54 -11.34
C ARG A 224 -8.52 -7.34 -10.10
N MET A 225 -7.57 -6.40 -10.15
CA MET A 225 -6.56 -6.22 -9.10
C MET A 225 -6.78 -4.89 -8.38
N ARG A 226 -7.46 -4.93 -7.21
CA ARG A 226 -7.78 -3.72 -6.41
C ARG A 226 -6.58 -2.81 -6.15
N THR A 227 -5.37 -3.37 -5.96
CA THR A 227 -4.17 -2.56 -5.72
C THR A 227 -3.73 -1.83 -6.97
N VAL A 228 -3.83 -2.46 -8.15
CA VAL A 228 -3.55 -1.83 -9.44
C VAL A 228 -4.60 -0.74 -9.71
N ARG A 229 -5.87 -1.04 -9.50
CA ARG A 229 -6.97 -0.07 -9.64
C ARG A 229 -6.73 1.18 -8.79
N SER A 230 -6.45 0.99 -7.50
CA SER A 230 -6.20 2.10 -6.58
C SER A 230 -4.92 2.85 -6.91
N LEU A 231 -3.87 2.15 -7.39
CA LEU A 231 -2.64 2.79 -7.86
C LEU A 231 -2.91 3.70 -9.06
N LEU A 232 -3.64 3.23 -10.06
CA LEU A 232 -4.00 4.07 -11.23
C LEU A 232 -4.85 5.28 -10.82
N ARG A 233 -5.78 5.10 -9.90
CA ARG A 233 -6.62 6.19 -9.36
C ARG A 233 -5.79 7.23 -8.58
N ILE A 234 -4.80 6.83 -7.79
CA ILE A 234 -3.96 7.82 -7.10
C ILE A 234 -3.00 8.51 -8.08
N LEU A 235 -2.48 7.80 -9.07
CA LEU A 235 -1.63 8.37 -10.11
C LEU A 235 -2.38 9.41 -10.95
N SER A 236 -3.69 9.25 -11.17
CA SER A 236 -4.51 10.23 -11.89
C SER A 236 -4.63 11.58 -11.19
N LYS A 237 -4.32 11.63 -9.88
CA LYS A 237 -4.23 12.89 -9.13
C LYS A 237 -2.88 13.60 -9.28
N PHE A 238 -1.89 12.91 -9.89
CA PHE A 238 -0.53 13.39 -10.08
C PHE A 238 -0.06 13.24 -11.54
N PRO A 239 -0.87 13.61 -12.55
CA PRO A 239 -0.51 13.40 -13.96
C PRO A 239 0.77 14.14 -14.35
N GLN A 240 1.11 15.24 -13.66
CA GLN A 240 2.30 16.05 -13.92
C GLN A 240 3.62 15.33 -13.66
N ILE A 241 3.64 14.28 -12.81
CA ILE A 241 4.86 13.50 -12.54
C ILE A 241 5.09 12.39 -13.57
N LEU A 242 4.10 12.09 -14.41
CA LEU A 242 4.08 10.95 -15.30
C LEU A 242 4.43 11.34 -16.74
N GLU A 243 5.30 10.57 -17.37
CA GLU A 243 5.45 10.57 -18.81
C GLU A 243 4.40 9.63 -19.44
N GLU A 244 4.32 8.40 -18.96
CA GLU A 244 3.30 7.42 -19.33
C GLU A 244 3.15 6.33 -18.26
N VAL A 245 2.02 5.63 -18.29
CA VAL A 245 1.79 4.37 -17.58
C VAL A 245 1.60 3.25 -18.60
N VAL A 246 2.40 2.20 -18.51
CA VAL A 246 2.34 1.03 -19.40
C VAL A 246 1.71 -0.12 -18.64
N VAL A 247 0.55 -0.58 -19.07
CA VAL A 247 -0.09 -1.80 -18.56
C VAL A 247 0.47 -2.99 -19.31
N ILE A 248 1.19 -3.86 -18.60
CA ILE A 248 1.83 -5.04 -19.17
C ILE A 248 0.99 -6.26 -18.85
N HIS A 249 0.56 -6.97 -19.90
CA HIS A 249 -0.41 -8.07 -19.80
C HIS A 249 -0.07 -9.21 -20.74
N SER A 250 -0.76 -10.36 -20.61
CA SER A 250 -0.63 -11.47 -21.54
C SER A 250 -1.65 -11.33 -22.68
N ALA A 251 -1.18 -11.35 -23.92
CA ALA A 251 -2.05 -11.34 -25.09
C ALA A 251 -2.93 -12.62 -25.20
N GLU A 252 -2.46 -13.73 -24.63
CA GLU A 252 -3.15 -15.04 -24.73
C GLU A 252 -4.28 -15.17 -23.74
N THR A 253 -4.11 -14.64 -22.52
CA THR A 253 -5.08 -14.81 -21.42
C THR A 253 -5.94 -13.58 -21.18
N ASP A 254 -5.45 -12.41 -21.55
CA ASP A 254 -6.06 -11.13 -21.20
C ASP A 254 -6.14 -10.21 -22.43
N PRO A 255 -7.15 -10.33 -23.26
CA PRO A 255 -7.36 -9.42 -24.39
C PRO A 255 -7.51 -7.98 -23.90
N GLU A 256 -7.00 -7.01 -24.65
CA GLU A 256 -6.93 -5.61 -24.24
C GLU A 256 -8.29 -5.03 -23.82
N GLU A 257 -9.38 -5.51 -24.43
CA GLU A 257 -10.75 -5.06 -24.12
C GLU A 257 -11.21 -5.47 -22.69
N SER A 258 -10.56 -6.48 -22.08
CA SER A 258 -10.89 -6.97 -20.74
C SER A 258 -9.98 -6.46 -19.63
N LEU A 259 -8.94 -5.68 -19.98
CA LEU A 259 -7.95 -5.18 -19.00
C LEU A 259 -8.58 -4.18 -18.01
N PHE A 260 -9.53 -3.40 -18.47
CA PHE A 260 -10.19 -2.36 -17.70
C PHE A 260 -11.67 -2.68 -17.52
N ASP A 261 -12.26 -2.20 -16.44
CA ASP A 261 -13.72 -2.17 -16.32
C ASP A 261 -14.34 -1.16 -17.30
N PRO A 262 -15.64 -1.32 -17.66
CA PRO A 262 -16.32 -0.34 -18.49
C PRO A 262 -16.19 1.08 -17.91
N GLY A 263 -15.70 2.02 -18.72
CA GLY A 263 -15.48 3.42 -18.34
C GLY A 263 -14.20 3.71 -17.54
N GLN A 264 -13.51 2.70 -17.01
CA GLN A 264 -12.31 2.90 -16.19
C GLN A 264 -11.14 3.51 -16.97
N LYS A 265 -10.92 3.05 -18.21
CA LYS A 265 -9.85 3.56 -19.08
C LYS A 265 -10.11 5.01 -19.45
N GLU A 266 -11.34 5.33 -19.82
CA GLU A 266 -11.80 6.66 -20.18
C GLU A 266 -11.63 7.64 -19.02
N GLU A 267 -12.07 7.28 -17.81
CA GLU A 267 -11.90 8.08 -16.58
C GLU A 267 -10.41 8.44 -16.34
N LEU A 268 -9.50 7.47 -16.49
CA LEU A 268 -8.07 7.69 -16.29
C LEU A 268 -7.46 8.59 -17.36
N LEU A 269 -7.89 8.45 -18.63
CA LEU A 269 -7.44 9.30 -19.73
C LEU A 269 -7.94 10.74 -19.57
N GLU A 270 -9.22 10.92 -19.18
CA GLU A 270 -9.81 12.24 -18.89
C GLU A 270 -9.10 12.94 -17.72
N ALA A 271 -8.64 12.18 -16.72
CA ALA A 271 -7.83 12.68 -15.63
C ALA A 271 -6.38 13.03 -16.04
N GLY A 272 -6.02 12.84 -17.30
CA GLY A 272 -4.72 13.26 -17.85
C GLY A 272 -3.63 12.19 -17.83
N LEU A 273 -3.93 10.94 -17.50
CA LEU A 273 -2.96 9.85 -17.63
C LEU A 273 -2.75 9.51 -19.10
N ARG A 274 -1.49 9.24 -19.45
CA ARG A 274 -1.12 8.62 -20.72
C ARG A 274 -0.99 7.12 -20.48
N LEU A 275 -1.97 6.35 -20.96
CA LEU A 275 -2.01 4.91 -20.82
C LEU A 275 -1.66 4.22 -22.13
N ARG A 276 -0.78 3.24 -22.04
CA ARG A 276 -0.44 2.33 -23.13
C ARG A 276 -0.47 0.88 -22.64
N CYS A 277 -0.86 -0.05 -23.49
CA CYS A 277 -0.77 -1.48 -23.22
C CYS A 277 0.43 -2.08 -23.94
N SER A 278 1.04 -3.10 -23.35
CA SER A 278 2.15 -3.86 -23.93
C SER A 278 2.07 -5.32 -23.47
N THR A 279 2.56 -6.21 -24.34
CA THR A 279 2.66 -7.66 -24.03
C THR A 279 4.11 -8.13 -23.89
N ASP A 280 5.07 -7.22 -24.02
CA ASP A 280 6.50 -7.54 -23.97
C ASP A 280 7.19 -6.84 -22.80
N LEU A 281 7.28 -7.55 -21.66
CA LEU A 281 7.95 -7.06 -20.46
C LEU A 281 9.44 -6.76 -20.72
N ILE A 282 10.11 -7.59 -21.49
CA ILE A 282 11.57 -7.47 -21.72
C ILE A 282 11.90 -6.21 -22.53
N GLN A 283 11.06 -5.88 -23.50
CA GLN A 283 11.20 -4.65 -24.26
C GLN A 283 10.91 -3.40 -23.40
N GLU A 284 9.97 -3.47 -22.47
CA GLU A 284 9.56 -2.33 -21.67
C GLU A 284 10.55 -2.01 -20.52
N LEU A 285 11.06 -3.02 -19.83
CA LEU A 285 11.87 -2.85 -18.61
C LEU A 285 13.01 -1.83 -18.72
N PRO A 286 13.80 -1.75 -19.83
CA PRO A 286 14.88 -0.77 -19.96
C PRO A 286 14.40 0.69 -19.96
N HIS A 287 13.11 0.91 -20.16
CA HIS A 287 12.50 2.24 -20.28
C HIS A 287 11.69 2.64 -19.04
N LEU A 288 11.42 1.71 -18.13
CA LEU A 288 10.61 1.95 -16.95
C LEU A 288 11.44 2.50 -15.79
N ASP A 289 10.95 3.53 -15.14
CA ASP A 289 11.48 4.08 -13.89
C ASP A 289 10.95 3.31 -12.68
N VAL A 290 9.70 2.88 -12.74
CA VAL A 290 9.03 2.09 -11.71
C VAL A 290 8.37 0.88 -12.36
N THR A 291 8.64 -0.30 -11.83
CA THR A 291 7.93 -1.53 -12.19
C THR A 291 7.08 -1.96 -11.02
N TYR A 292 5.78 -1.91 -11.18
CA TYR A 292 4.81 -2.38 -10.18
C TYR A 292 4.27 -3.75 -10.57
N ILE A 293 4.45 -4.73 -9.71
CA ILE A 293 3.88 -6.07 -9.88
C ILE A 293 3.14 -6.47 -8.61
N ASN A 294 2.05 -7.21 -8.74
CA ASN A 294 1.31 -7.81 -7.64
C ASN A 294 1.22 -9.33 -7.84
N ALA A 295 0.87 -10.07 -6.78
CA ALA A 295 0.52 -11.47 -6.91
C ALA A 295 -0.57 -11.60 -7.97
N ILE A 296 -0.21 -12.22 -9.08
CA ILE A 296 -1.07 -12.29 -10.26
C ILE A 296 -2.12 -13.35 -9.98
N ALA A 297 -3.34 -12.92 -9.71
CA ALA A 297 -4.49 -13.79 -9.63
C ALA A 297 -4.93 -14.16 -11.07
N TRP A 298 -4.24 -15.10 -11.68
CA TRP A 298 -4.67 -15.66 -12.95
C TRP A 298 -5.90 -16.53 -12.73
N VAL A 299 -6.90 -16.36 -13.56
CA VAL A 299 -8.09 -17.20 -13.55
C VAL A 299 -7.69 -18.59 -14.05
N GLY A 300 -7.78 -19.60 -13.18
CA GLY A 300 -7.61 -21.00 -13.55
C GLY A 300 -6.18 -21.53 -13.56
N ASP A 301 -5.49 -21.48 -12.46
CA ASP A 301 -4.32 -22.33 -12.12
C ASP A 301 -3.03 -22.13 -12.89
N SER A 302 -2.66 -20.95 -13.39
CA SER A 302 -1.48 -21.04 -14.19
C SER A 302 -0.52 -19.85 -14.21
N PHE A 303 -0.05 -19.41 -13.04
CA PHE A 303 1.25 -18.74 -13.03
C PHE A 303 2.31 -19.63 -13.73
N GLU A 304 2.29 -20.94 -13.51
CA GLU A 304 3.19 -21.91 -14.12
C GLU A 304 3.08 -21.99 -15.65
N VAL A 305 1.92 -21.69 -16.23
CA VAL A 305 1.73 -21.76 -17.70
C VAL A 305 1.94 -20.42 -18.39
N HIS A 306 1.53 -19.30 -17.74
CA HIS A 306 1.54 -17.97 -18.39
C HIS A 306 2.29 -16.89 -17.59
N GLY A 307 2.60 -17.16 -16.32
CA GLY A 307 3.21 -16.19 -15.42
C GLY A 307 4.73 -16.09 -15.49
N ASP A 308 5.41 -17.12 -15.96
CA ASP A 308 6.88 -17.15 -16.05
C ASP A 308 7.42 -16.02 -16.92
N GLN A 309 6.71 -15.60 -17.96
CA GLN A 309 7.07 -14.46 -18.80
C GLN A 309 7.08 -13.12 -18.06
N PHE A 310 6.34 -13.02 -16.94
CA PHE A 310 6.25 -11.81 -16.11
C PHE A 310 7.04 -11.92 -14.81
N ARG A 311 7.76 -13.01 -14.61
CA ARG A 311 8.57 -13.23 -13.42
C ARG A 311 9.73 -12.26 -13.38
N LEU A 312 9.77 -11.44 -12.34
CA LEU A 312 10.87 -10.52 -12.11
C LEU A 312 12.05 -11.21 -11.41
N THR A 313 13.20 -11.18 -12.08
CA THR A 313 14.50 -11.72 -11.58
C THR A 313 15.57 -10.65 -11.72
N LYS A 314 16.72 -10.83 -11.06
CA LYS A 314 17.82 -9.87 -11.09
C LYS A 314 18.52 -9.74 -12.47
N ASP A 315 18.33 -10.74 -13.35
CA ASP A 315 19.03 -10.84 -14.63
C ASP A 315 18.25 -10.15 -15.77
N LEU A 316 17.10 -9.57 -15.47
CA LEU A 316 16.31 -8.82 -16.45
C LEU A 316 16.92 -7.44 -16.75
N PRO A 317 16.64 -6.87 -17.93
CA PRO A 317 17.27 -5.63 -18.40
C PRO A 317 16.62 -4.38 -17.77
N TYR A 318 16.72 -4.23 -16.46
CA TYR A 318 16.21 -3.04 -15.78
C TYR A 318 16.99 -1.78 -16.14
N LYS A 319 16.30 -0.65 -16.16
CA LYS A 319 16.97 0.66 -16.15
C LYS A 319 17.76 0.80 -14.84
N ALA A 320 18.99 1.30 -14.88
CA ALA A 320 19.94 1.27 -13.77
C ALA A 320 19.41 1.85 -12.45
N GLU A 321 18.63 2.94 -12.52
CA GLU A 321 18.07 3.62 -11.35
C GLU A 321 16.60 3.28 -11.09
N SER A 322 16.05 2.29 -11.81
CA SER A 322 14.64 1.91 -11.63
C SER A 322 14.39 1.17 -10.33
N ILE A 323 13.15 1.23 -9.89
CA ILE A 323 12.68 0.52 -8.70
C ILE A 323 11.58 -0.49 -9.03
N VAL A 324 11.54 -1.55 -8.23
CA VAL A 324 10.46 -2.55 -8.24
C VAL A 324 9.63 -2.37 -6.99
N LEU A 325 8.32 -2.28 -7.16
CA LEU A 325 7.33 -2.20 -6.10
C LEU A 325 6.42 -3.44 -6.12
N HIS A 326 6.03 -3.90 -4.94
CA HIS A 326 5.13 -5.04 -4.76
C HIS A 326 4.37 -4.89 -3.44
N PRO A 327 3.03 -4.99 -3.40
CA PRO A 327 2.24 -4.82 -2.17
C PRO A 327 2.40 -5.98 -1.17
N LEU A 328 3.11 -7.05 -1.57
CA LEU A 328 3.35 -8.28 -0.79
C LEU A 328 2.04 -8.97 -0.33
N ALA A 329 1.96 -10.29 -0.11
CA ALA A 329 3.07 -11.26 -0.21
C ALA A 329 3.42 -11.53 -1.66
N ARG A 330 4.72 -11.61 -1.91
CA ARG A 330 5.18 -12.13 -3.19
C ARG A 330 4.96 -13.64 -3.29
N GLY A 331 4.65 -14.07 -4.48
CA GLY A 331 4.69 -15.45 -4.93
C GLY A 331 5.87 -15.66 -5.90
N PRO A 332 5.70 -16.57 -6.86
CA PRO A 332 6.72 -16.85 -7.86
C PRO A 332 7.00 -15.68 -8.83
N GLU A 333 6.08 -14.72 -8.95
CA GLU A 333 6.20 -13.54 -9.81
C GLU A 333 7.36 -12.59 -9.45
N LEU A 334 7.80 -12.61 -8.17
CA LEU A 334 8.90 -11.77 -7.69
C LEU A 334 9.97 -12.62 -7.01
N SER A 335 11.06 -12.87 -7.71
CA SER A 335 12.15 -13.70 -7.20
C SER A 335 12.89 -13.04 -6.04
N THR A 336 13.28 -13.87 -5.04
CA THR A 336 14.10 -13.43 -3.90
C THR A 336 15.50 -12.94 -4.30
N CYS A 337 15.98 -13.29 -5.50
CA CYS A 337 17.28 -12.81 -5.99
C CYS A 337 17.32 -11.29 -6.23
N LEU A 338 16.15 -10.62 -6.26
CA LEU A 338 16.06 -9.15 -6.33
C LEU A 338 16.29 -8.47 -4.98
N ASP A 339 16.24 -9.20 -3.87
CA ASP A 339 16.33 -8.61 -2.52
C ASP A 339 17.64 -7.86 -2.28
N ASP A 340 18.74 -8.35 -2.87
CA ASP A 340 20.08 -7.78 -2.73
C ASP A 340 20.45 -6.81 -3.88
N THR A 341 19.47 -6.36 -4.64
CA THR A 341 19.68 -5.42 -5.76
C THR A 341 19.17 -4.02 -5.43
N PRO A 342 19.67 -2.96 -6.09
CA PRO A 342 19.19 -1.60 -5.90
C PRO A 342 17.72 -1.41 -6.34
N HIS A 343 17.16 -2.36 -7.09
CA HIS A 343 15.78 -2.33 -7.54
C HIS A 343 14.77 -2.70 -6.43
N ASN A 344 15.24 -3.32 -5.33
CA ASN A 344 14.39 -3.67 -4.20
C ASN A 344 13.91 -2.44 -3.44
N TRP A 345 12.67 -2.03 -3.71
CA TRP A 345 11.99 -0.98 -2.94
C TRP A 345 10.70 -1.47 -2.30
N TYR A 346 10.29 -2.73 -2.53
CA TYR A 346 9.08 -3.31 -1.96
C TYR A 346 9.16 -3.48 -0.43
N PHE A 347 10.35 -3.63 0.16
CA PHE A 347 10.49 -3.60 1.63
C PHE A 347 10.47 -2.18 2.19
N SER A 348 11.01 -1.19 1.48
CA SER A 348 10.85 0.23 1.81
C SER A 348 9.38 0.66 1.73
N GLN A 349 8.64 0.15 0.74
CA GLN A 349 7.20 0.31 0.58
C GLN A 349 6.44 -0.24 1.79
N ALA A 350 6.74 -1.47 2.21
CA ALA A 350 6.10 -2.10 3.37
C ALA A 350 6.40 -1.34 4.68
N ARG A 351 7.64 -0.85 4.85
CA ARG A 351 8.02 -0.02 6.00
C ARG A 351 7.32 1.34 5.97
N GLY A 352 7.37 2.02 4.84
CA GLY A 352 6.75 3.34 4.66
C GLY A 352 5.25 3.33 4.91
N ALA A 353 4.58 2.22 4.60
CA ALA A 353 3.16 2.04 4.86
C ALA A 353 2.79 2.17 6.36
N VAL A 354 3.70 1.83 7.29
CA VAL A 354 3.45 2.01 8.74
C VAL A 354 3.39 3.49 9.07
N PHE A 355 4.36 4.27 8.61
CA PHE A 355 4.44 5.70 8.90
C PHE A 355 3.35 6.51 8.20
N LEU A 356 2.99 6.10 7.00
CA LEU A 356 1.83 6.66 6.29
C LEU A 356 0.53 6.43 7.09
N ARG A 357 0.34 5.22 7.61
CA ARG A 357 -0.82 4.90 8.45
C ARG A 357 -0.79 5.65 9.76
N MET A 358 0.39 5.85 10.37
CA MET A 358 0.52 6.74 11.53
C MET A 358 0.05 8.15 11.19
N ALA A 359 0.51 8.74 10.09
CA ALA A 359 0.10 10.06 9.65
C ALA A 359 -1.41 10.15 9.43
N LEU A 360 -1.98 9.19 8.70
CA LEU A 360 -3.41 9.14 8.41
C LEU A 360 -4.25 9.03 9.70
N LEU A 361 -3.91 8.10 10.59
CA LEU A 361 -4.62 7.85 11.83
C LEU A 361 -4.55 9.06 12.78
N THR A 362 -3.39 9.72 12.87
CA THR A 362 -3.25 10.97 13.64
C THR A 362 -4.23 12.03 13.14
N CYS A 363 -4.32 12.24 11.83
CA CYS A 363 -5.20 13.26 11.26
C CYS A 363 -6.69 12.92 11.40
N MET A 364 -7.05 11.63 11.31
CA MET A 364 -8.46 11.21 11.32
C MET A 364 -9.10 11.17 12.70
N VAL A 365 -8.33 10.77 13.72
CA VAL A 365 -8.89 10.35 15.02
C VAL A 365 -8.71 11.39 16.11
N ASP A 366 -7.68 12.23 15.99
CA ASP A 366 -7.42 13.27 16.97
C ASP A 366 -8.27 14.52 16.68
N ARG A 367 -8.36 15.41 17.68
CA ARG A 367 -9.00 16.71 17.47
C ARG A 367 -8.12 17.57 16.57
N ALA A 368 -8.73 18.42 15.75
CA ALA A 368 -8.03 19.32 14.83
C ALA A 368 -6.91 20.12 15.53
N GLU A 369 -7.14 20.57 16.77
CA GLU A 369 -6.19 21.31 17.59
C GLU A 369 -4.91 20.51 17.87
N ARG A 370 -5.01 19.18 18.05
CA ARG A 370 -3.84 18.32 18.33
C ARG A 370 -3.11 17.89 17.06
N VAL A 371 -3.80 17.83 15.95
CA VAL A 371 -3.14 17.60 14.65
C VAL A 371 -2.11 18.69 14.39
N MET A 372 -2.46 19.94 14.71
CA MET A 372 -1.54 21.09 14.56
C MET A 372 -0.32 21.02 15.49
N ASP A 373 -0.42 20.34 16.65
CA ASP A 373 0.73 20.13 17.54
C ASP A 373 1.75 19.13 17.01
N VAL A 374 1.34 18.26 16.07
CA VAL A 374 2.19 17.23 15.45
C VAL A 374 2.77 17.69 14.12
N ILE A 375 2.04 18.54 13.41
CA ILE A 375 2.45 19.15 12.17
C ILE A 375 3.44 20.28 12.45
#